data_0ac1e389307d9a2f3f3e876c52c20349
#
_entry.id   0ac1e389307d9a2f3f3e876c52c20349
#
_cell.length_a   1.000
_cell.length_b   1.000
_cell.length_c   1.000
_cell.angle_alpha   90.00
_cell.angle_beta   90.00
_cell.angle_gamma   90.00
#
_symmetry.space_group_name_H-M   'P 1'
#
loop_
_entity.id
_entity.type
_entity.pdbx_description
1 polymer ?
#
loop_
_entity_poly.entity_id
_entity_poly.type
_entity_poly.pdbx_seq_one_letter_code
_entity_poly.pdbx_strand_id
1 'polypeptide(L)'
;MKWTFGISLGSSDYLKQLLNSIVTQNSMSSSDYEIIVVGKKTDEVVSILSPFAVNGVRLLLVDFDEAIKPAWITKKKNIITSIAAFDNVCYMHDYVSLHSNWYDGFLKYGDDWDVCMNPIRRIDGRRFRDWIIPQVWWGNPKYVSYSDSSLTRQMYVSGTYWCAKKTFMSENPLDENRCWGHGEDIEWSARCRSKWNYKLNTFSVVKLLKEKIFNGMVDYSPHPDTDPNKEFVF
;
A
#
# COMPACT_ATOMS: atom_id res chain seq x y z
N MET A 1 14.88 10.39 -4.43
CA MET A 1 14.13 9.77 -3.31
C MET A 1 14.26 8.26 -3.44
N LYS A 2 14.57 7.51 -2.37
CA LYS A 2 14.77 6.06 -2.44
C LYS A 2 13.63 5.31 -1.77
N TRP A 3 13.25 4.14 -2.33
CA TRP A 3 12.06 3.39 -1.93
C TRP A 3 12.30 1.90 -1.72
N THR A 4 11.67 1.34 -0.70
CA THR A 4 11.42 -0.09 -0.57
C THR A 4 9.96 -0.37 -0.97
N PHE A 5 9.76 -1.13 -2.05
CA PHE A 5 8.45 -1.65 -2.42
C PHE A 5 8.23 -2.99 -1.74
N GLY A 6 7.43 -2.98 -0.67
CA GLY A 6 7.13 -4.15 0.15
C GLY A 6 5.81 -4.80 -0.25
N ILE A 7 5.86 -5.98 -0.83
CA ILE A 7 4.72 -6.71 -1.36
C ILE A 7 4.36 -7.86 -0.42
N SER A 8 3.15 -7.79 0.16
CA SER A 8 2.56 -8.90 0.90
C SER A 8 1.83 -9.82 -0.08
N LEU A 9 2.52 -10.88 -0.51
CA LEU A 9 2.02 -11.82 -1.51
C LEU A 9 0.95 -12.74 -0.91
N GLY A 10 -0.21 -12.80 -1.55
CA GLY A 10 -1.29 -13.74 -1.27
C GLY A 10 -1.59 -14.64 -2.48
N SER A 11 -1.43 -14.10 -3.71
CA SER A 11 -1.59 -14.82 -4.97
C SER A 11 -0.59 -14.30 -6.00
N SER A 12 -0.21 -15.15 -6.96
CA SER A 12 0.65 -14.77 -8.10
C SER A 12 -0.08 -14.06 -9.23
N ASP A 13 -1.43 -14.10 -9.27
CA ASP A 13 -2.27 -13.69 -10.40
C ASP A 13 -1.95 -12.29 -10.95
N TYR A 14 -1.68 -11.33 -10.06
CA TYR A 14 -1.43 -9.94 -10.43
C TYR A 14 0.01 -9.49 -10.19
N LEU A 15 0.85 -10.38 -9.63
CA LEU A 15 2.22 -10.02 -9.22
C LEU A 15 3.05 -9.46 -10.39
N LYS A 16 2.99 -10.09 -11.56
CA LYS A 16 3.70 -9.60 -12.76
C LYS A 16 3.28 -8.19 -13.16
N GLN A 17 1.97 -7.90 -13.11
CA GLN A 17 1.45 -6.58 -13.48
C GLN A 17 1.86 -5.51 -12.45
N LEU A 18 1.82 -5.83 -11.16
CA LEU A 18 2.35 -4.97 -10.12
C LEU A 18 3.84 -4.66 -10.33
N LEU A 19 4.67 -5.68 -10.53
CA LEU A 19 6.11 -5.52 -10.75
C LEU A 19 6.39 -4.65 -11.97
N ASN A 20 5.69 -4.87 -13.09
CA ASN A 20 5.79 -4.01 -14.26
C ASN A 20 5.49 -2.55 -13.91
N SER A 21 4.44 -2.30 -13.14
CA SER A 21 4.09 -0.92 -12.76
C SER A 21 5.13 -0.24 -11.86
N ILE A 22 5.94 -1.01 -11.13
CA ILE A 22 7.07 -0.48 -10.36
C ILE A 22 8.25 -0.14 -11.27
N VAL A 23 8.69 -1.09 -12.12
CA VAL A 23 9.92 -0.92 -12.90
C VAL A 23 9.77 0.04 -14.08
N THR A 24 8.53 0.36 -14.48
CA THR A 24 8.23 1.32 -15.56
C THR A 24 7.94 2.73 -15.07
N GLN A 25 8.22 3.04 -13.79
CA GLN A 25 8.06 4.40 -13.27
C GLN A 25 9.00 5.36 -13.99
N ASN A 26 8.44 6.49 -14.44
CA ASN A 26 9.24 7.57 -15.01
C ASN A 26 10.22 8.10 -13.97
N SER A 27 11.36 8.60 -14.42
CA SER A 27 12.40 9.26 -13.61
C SER A 27 13.00 8.40 -12.46
N MET A 28 12.58 7.13 -12.29
CA MET A 28 13.08 6.24 -11.24
C MET A 28 14.18 5.33 -11.81
N SER A 29 15.37 5.41 -11.26
CA SER A 29 16.49 4.53 -11.66
C SER A 29 16.55 3.27 -10.79
N SER A 30 17.25 2.23 -11.27
CA SER A 30 17.43 0.98 -10.52
C SER A 30 18.12 1.14 -9.17
N SER A 31 18.85 2.25 -8.96
CA SER A 31 19.49 2.57 -7.67
C SER A 31 18.56 3.27 -6.69
N ASP A 32 17.36 3.67 -7.13
CA ASP A 32 16.41 4.42 -6.31
C ASP A 32 15.43 3.51 -5.57
N TYR A 33 15.42 2.21 -5.88
CA TYR A 33 14.46 1.31 -5.25
C TYR A 33 15.00 -0.10 -5.03
N GLU A 34 14.32 -0.80 -4.15
CA GLU A 34 14.37 -2.25 -3.98
C GLU A 34 12.95 -2.83 -3.94
N ILE A 35 12.84 -4.12 -4.18
CA ILE A 35 11.58 -4.85 -4.10
C ILE A 35 11.74 -6.01 -3.11
N ILE A 36 10.83 -6.07 -2.14
CA ILE A 36 10.74 -7.15 -1.15
C ILE A 36 9.38 -7.81 -1.27
N VAL A 37 9.36 -9.09 -1.61
CA VAL A 37 8.16 -9.91 -1.69
C VAL A 37 8.15 -10.88 -0.52
N VAL A 38 7.11 -10.86 0.31
CA VAL A 38 6.94 -11.78 1.44
C VAL A 38 5.71 -12.65 1.20
N GLY A 39 5.91 -13.93 1.01
CA GLY A 39 4.85 -14.90 0.74
C GLY A 39 5.40 -16.27 0.37
N LYS A 40 4.52 -17.21 0.04
CA LYS A 40 4.92 -18.57 -0.30
C LYS A 40 5.82 -18.60 -1.54
N LYS A 41 6.99 -19.18 -1.38
CA LYS A 41 7.93 -19.41 -2.49
C LYS A 41 7.46 -20.64 -3.29
N THR A 42 7.07 -20.40 -4.55
CA THR A 42 6.74 -21.43 -5.52
C THR A 42 7.56 -21.24 -6.79
N ASP A 43 7.69 -22.28 -7.63
CA ASP A 43 8.40 -22.15 -8.92
C ASP A 43 7.74 -21.10 -9.82
N GLU A 44 6.40 -20.96 -9.75
CA GLU A 44 5.66 -19.93 -10.46
C GLU A 44 6.07 -18.53 -10.00
N VAL A 45 6.09 -18.28 -8.68
CA VAL A 45 6.50 -16.98 -8.11
C VAL A 45 7.95 -16.67 -8.50
N VAL A 46 8.85 -17.64 -8.40
CA VAL A 46 10.27 -17.48 -8.81
C VAL A 46 10.37 -17.14 -10.29
N SER A 47 9.59 -17.83 -11.14
CA SER A 47 9.56 -17.58 -12.59
C SER A 47 9.06 -16.16 -12.92
N ILE A 48 8.03 -15.68 -12.17
CA ILE A 48 7.52 -14.31 -12.33
C ILE A 48 8.57 -13.27 -11.91
N LEU A 49 9.29 -13.49 -10.81
CA LEU A 49 10.25 -12.53 -10.26
C LEU A 49 11.56 -12.46 -11.08
N SER A 50 11.99 -13.57 -11.67
CA SER A 50 13.28 -13.70 -12.38
C SER A 50 13.55 -12.60 -13.41
N PRO A 51 12.61 -12.19 -14.29
CA PRO A 51 12.84 -11.11 -15.26
C PRO A 51 13.05 -9.72 -14.62
N PHE A 52 12.66 -9.53 -13.37
CA PHE A 52 12.79 -8.27 -12.64
C PHE A 52 14.06 -8.18 -11.79
N ALA A 53 14.80 -9.27 -11.68
CA ALA A 53 16.14 -9.31 -11.05
C ALA A 53 17.18 -8.70 -12.00
N VAL A 54 16.95 -7.44 -12.42
CA VAL A 54 17.86 -6.71 -13.29
C VAL A 54 19.04 -6.12 -12.52
N ASN A 55 20.15 -5.86 -13.22
CA ASN A 55 21.35 -5.31 -12.62
C ASN A 55 21.07 -4.02 -11.84
N GLY A 56 21.49 -4.01 -10.58
CA GLY A 56 21.37 -2.85 -9.68
C GLY A 56 20.10 -2.80 -8.83
N VAL A 57 19.09 -3.62 -9.11
CA VAL A 57 17.89 -3.72 -8.25
C VAL A 57 18.07 -4.83 -7.21
N ARG A 58 17.94 -4.51 -5.94
CA ARG A 58 17.82 -5.50 -4.88
C ARG A 58 16.41 -6.05 -4.88
N LEU A 59 16.23 -7.29 -5.35
CA LEU A 59 14.95 -7.99 -5.32
C LEU A 59 15.07 -9.20 -4.36
N LEU A 60 14.22 -9.23 -3.34
CA LEU A 60 14.19 -10.29 -2.34
C LEU A 60 12.84 -11.00 -2.34
N LEU A 61 12.87 -12.33 -2.36
CA LEU A 61 11.73 -13.19 -2.03
C LEU A 61 11.98 -13.82 -0.67
N VAL A 62 11.16 -13.46 0.31
CA VAL A 62 11.16 -14.08 1.64
C VAL A 62 10.07 -15.14 1.65
N ASP A 63 10.49 -16.38 1.76
CA ASP A 63 9.56 -17.50 1.90
C ASP A 63 8.80 -17.41 3.23
N PHE A 64 7.47 -17.47 3.14
CA PHE A 64 6.59 -17.31 4.27
C PHE A 64 5.55 -18.43 4.30
N ASP A 65 5.59 -19.24 5.35
CA ASP A 65 4.67 -20.35 5.51
C ASP A 65 3.30 -19.88 6.01
N GLU A 66 2.34 -19.84 5.09
CA GLU A 66 0.95 -19.47 5.39
C GLU A 66 0.22 -20.53 6.25
N ALA A 67 0.77 -21.74 6.38
CA ALA A 67 0.16 -22.78 7.22
C ALA A 67 0.33 -22.50 8.70
N ILE A 68 1.36 -21.75 9.11
CA ILE A 68 1.58 -21.36 10.50
C ILE A 68 0.41 -20.51 11.02
N LYS A 69 0.00 -19.51 10.25
CA LYS A 69 -1.12 -18.63 10.55
C LYS A 69 -1.66 -18.04 9.25
N PRO A 70 -2.82 -18.50 8.77
CA PRO A 70 -3.38 -18.03 7.51
C PRO A 70 -3.57 -16.51 7.48
N ALA A 71 -3.26 -15.90 6.34
CA ALA A 71 -3.40 -14.46 6.10
C ALA A 71 -2.72 -13.56 7.17
N TRP A 72 -1.54 -13.95 7.62
CA TRP A 72 -0.76 -13.23 8.64
C TRP A 72 -0.07 -11.99 8.06
N ILE A 73 -0.88 -11.07 7.60
CA ILE A 73 -0.46 -9.87 6.88
C ILE A 73 0.40 -8.92 7.74
N THR A 74 0.12 -8.85 9.03
CA THR A 74 0.86 -8.01 9.98
C THR A 74 2.31 -8.47 10.09
N LYS A 75 2.53 -9.79 10.21
CA LYS A 75 3.87 -10.37 10.24
C LYS A 75 4.64 -10.11 8.94
N LYS A 76 3.99 -10.30 7.78
CA LYS A 76 4.62 -10.03 6.48
C LYS A 76 5.09 -8.57 6.38
N LYS A 77 4.27 -7.61 6.78
CA LYS A 77 4.61 -6.19 6.76
C LYS A 77 5.72 -5.84 7.76
N ASN A 78 5.72 -6.44 8.96
CA ASN A 78 6.81 -6.26 9.91
C ASN A 78 8.14 -6.85 9.40
N ILE A 79 8.11 -8.00 8.70
CA ILE A 79 9.29 -8.55 8.03
C ILE A 79 9.80 -7.56 6.98
N ILE A 80 8.93 -7.02 6.12
CA ILE A 80 9.30 -5.99 5.14
C ILE A 80 10.00 -4.82 5.84
N THR A 81 9.42 -4.29 6.91
CA THR A 81 10.02 -3.20 7.69
C THR A 81 11.42 -3.55 8.17
N SER A 82 11.59 -4.74 8.73
CA SER A 82 12.87 -5.15 9.37
C SER A 82 14.03 -5.25 8.37
N ILE A 83 13.76 -5.67 7.13
CA ILE A 83 14.77 -5.93 6.10
C ILE A 83 14.86 -4.83 5.03
N ALA A 84 13.97 -3.85 5.03
CA ALA A 84 13.99 -2.71 4.13
C ALA A 84 15.34 -1.96 4.22
N ALA A 85 15.94 -1.65 3.07
CA ALA A 85 17.19 -0.88 3.00
C ALA A 85 16.94 0.62 3.01
N PHE A 86 15.77 1.09 2.56
CA PHE A 86 15.43 2.49 2.45
C PHE A 86 14.36 2.90 3.46
N ASP A 87 14.37 4.18 3.84
CA ASP A 87 13.44 4.72 4.84
C ASP A 87 12.02 4.90 4.30
N ASN A 88 11.86 5.21 3.01
CA ASN A 88 10.54 5.24 2.41
C ASN A 88 10.11 3.83 2.04
N VAL A 89 9.08 3.32 2.70
CA VAL A 89 8.53 1.98 2.45
C VAL A 89 7.10 2.09 1.95
N CYS A 90 6.85 1.48 0.80
CA CYS A 90 5.52 1.33 0.23
C CYS A 90 5.01 -0.08 0.54
N TYR A 91 4.04 -0.20 1.45
CA TYR A 91 3.39 -1.46 1.79
C TYR A 91 2.20 -1.70 0.88
N MET A 92 2.17 -2.83 0.20
CA MET A 92 1.10 -3.13 -0.73
C MET A 92 0.78 -4.63 -0.79
N HIS A 93 -0.44 -4.93 -1.21
CA HIS A 93 -0.82 -6.26 -1.65
C HIS A 93 -0.46 -6.49 -3.12
N ASP A 94 -0.40 -7.75 -3.52
CA ASP A 94 -0.05 -8.24 -4.86
C ASP A 94 -1.00 -7.79 -5.99
N TYR A 95 -2.17 -7.25 -5.66
CA TYR A 95 -3.20 -6.79 -6.61
C TYR A 95 -3.31 -5.27 -6.72
N VAL A 96 -2.25 -4.56 -6.39
CA VAL A 96 -2.14 -3.10 -6.58
C VAL A 96 -1.29 -2.82 -7.81
N SER A 97 -1.54 -1.73 -8.50
CA SER A 97 -0.71 -1.20 -9.58
C SER A 97 -0.43 0.28 -9.35
N LEU A 98 0.79 0.71 -9.54
CA LEU A 98 1.18 2.11 -9.47
C LEU A 98 0.87 2.80 -10.81
N HIS A 99 0.36 4.02 -10.77
CA HIS A 99 0.27 4.85 -11.97
C HIS A 99 1.68 5.21 -12.48
N SER A 100 1.84 5.44 -13.78
CA SER A 100 3.16 5.68 -14.39
C SER A 100 3.90 6.92 -13.86
N ASN A 101 3.20 7.88 -13.28
CA ASN A 101 3.76 9.08 -12.65
C ASN A 101 3.82 8.99 -11.11
N TRP A 102 3.68 7.81 -10.53
CA TRP A 102 3.64 7.66 -9.07
C TRP A 102 4.92 8.19 -8.40
N TYR A 103 6.08 7.85 -8.96
CA TYR A 103 7.37 8.29 -8.43
C TYR A 103 7.58 9.79 -8.60
N ASP A 104 7.28 10.34 -9.80
CA ASP A 104 7.34 11.78 -10.07
C ASP A 104 6.40 12.57 -9.13
N GLY A 105 5.23 11.98 -8.84
CA GLY A 105 4.30 12.54 -7.86
C GLY A 105 4.90 12.69 -6.46
N PHE A 106 5.69 11.73 -6.01
CA PHE A 106 6.42 11.84 -4.74
C PHE A 106 7.61 12.80 -4.81
N LEU A 107 8.32 12.86 -5.93
CA LEU A 107 9.37 13.86 -6.13
C LEU A 107 8.81 15.29 -6.03
N LYS A 108 7.61 15.50 -6.56
CA LYS A 108 6.90 16.79 -6.48
C LYS A 108 6.36 17.07 -5.08
N TYR A 109 5.82 16.04 -4.40
CA TYR A 109 5.18 16.17 -3.10
C TYR A 109 6.17 16.40 -1.96
N GLY A 110 7.32 15.76 -2.03
CA GLY A 110 8.37 15.84 -1.02
C GLY A 110 8.28 14.72 0.02
N ASP A 111 9.02 14.89 1.12
CA ASP A 111 9.39 13.84 2.07
C ASP A 111 9.01 14.17 3.54
N ASP A 112 8.20 15.20 3.75
CA ASP A 112 7.75 15.65 5.07
C ASP A 112 6.49 14.89 5.51
N TRP A 113 6.64 13.63 5.86
CA TRP A 113 5.59 12.76 6.38
C TRP A 113 6.18 11.53 7.10
N ASP A 114 5.46 10.99 8.07
CA ASP A 114 5.74 9.69 8.70
C ASP A 114 4.95 8.59 7.99
N VAL A 115 3.70 8.91 7.65
CA VAL A 115 2.76 8.03 6.95
C VAL A 115 2.10 8.80 5.83
N CYS A 116 2.09 8.25 4.63
CA CYS A 116 1.52 8.90 3.45
C CYS A 116 0.54 7.98 2.73
N MET A 117 -0.63 8.51 2.47
CA MET A 117 -1.63 7.86 1.62
C MET A 117 -1.63 8.49 0.24
N ASN A 118 -2.04 7.72 -0.74
CA ASN A 118 -2.34 8.19 -2.10
C ASN A 118 -3.80 7.86 -2.45
N PRO A 119 -4.41 8.55 -3.41
CA PRO A 119 -5.66 8.12 -4.00
C PRO A 119 -5.56 6.67 -4.49
N ILE A 120 -6.50 5.83 -4.05
CA ILE A 120 -6.62 4.45 -4.52
C ILE A 120 -7.87 4.37 -5.39
N ARG A 121 -7.71 3.86 -6.62
CA ARG A 121 -8.81 3.69 -7.58
C ARG A 121 -9.16 2.21 -7.74
N ARG A 122 -10.44 1.92 -7.76
CA ARG A 122 -10.99 0.63 -8.18
C ARG A 122 -10.87 0.47 -9.70
N ILE A 123 -11.20 -0.71 -10.22
CA ILE A 123 -11.20 -0.97 -11.67
C ILE A 123 -12.15 -0.01 -12.41
N ASP A 124 -13.29 0.32 -11.81
CA ASP A 124 -14.30 1.24 -12.33
C ASP A 124 -13.95 2.73 -12.13
N GLY A 125 -12.77 3.04 -11.60
CA GLY A 125 -12.30 4.40 -11.34
C GLY A 125 -12.77 5.03 -10.03
N ARG A 126 -13.70 4.41 -9.29
CA ARG A 126 -14.16 4.92 -7.99
C ARG A 126 -13.03 4.88 -6.97
N ARG A 127 -13.14 5.72 -5.95
CA ARG A 127 -12.23 5.69 -4.80
C ARG A 127 -12.34 4.38 -4.04
N PHE A 128 -11.22 3.95 -3.47
CA PHE A 128 -11.18 2.77 -2.60
C PHE A 128 -10.43 3.08 -1.31
N ARG A 129 -11.14 3.29 -0.21
CA ARG A 129 -10.66 3.32 1.18
C ARG A 129 -9.30 4.03 1.37
N ASP A 130 -9.10 5.15 0.71
CA ASP A 130 -7.84 5.91 0.71
C ASP A 130 -7.78 6.96 1.84
N TRP A 131 -8.63 7.98 1.79
CA TRP A 131 -8.67 9.07 2.77
C TRP A 131 -9.98 8.99 3.55
N ILE A 132 -9.95 8.25 4.68
CA ILE A 132 -11.16 7.69 5.31
C ILE A 132 -11.07 7.74 6.83
N ILE A 133 -12.26 7.83 7.46
CA ILE A 133 -12.44 7.64 8.90
C ILE A 133 -13.31 6.41 9.16
N PRO A 134 -13.09 5.67 10.27
CA PRO A 134 -13.92 4.52 10.62
C PRO A 134 -15.33 5.00 11.00
N GLN A 135 -16.36 4.23 10.61
CA GLN A 135 -17.71 4.40 11.14
C GLN A 135 -17.95 3.44 12.31
N VAL A 136 -18.84 3.83 13.24
CA VAL A 136 -19.06 3.17 14.54
C VAL A 136 -19.56 1.72 14.43
N TRP A 137 -20.13 1.33 13.30
CA TRP A 137 -20.66 -0.01 13.06
C TRP A 137 -20.01 -0.57 11.79
N TRP A 138 -19.41 -1.72 11.84
CA TRP A 138 -18.79 -2.56 10.78
C TRP A 138 -19.34 -2.29 9.36
N GLY A 139 -19.39 -1.02 8.97
CA GLY A 139 -19.90 -0.52 7.72
C GLY A 139 -18.81 0.06 6.83
N ASN A 140 -19.24 0.60 5.71
CA ASN A 140 -18.34 1.33 4.83
C ASN A 140 -17.72 2.52 5.57
N PRO A 141 -16.43 2.80 5.41
CA PRO A 141 -15.81 3.97 5.99
C PRO A 141 -16.43 5.25 5.43
N LYS A 142 -16.37 6.32 6.20
CA LYS A 142 -16.69 7.64 5.67
C LYS A 142 -15.50 8.17 4.89
N TYR A 143 -15.72 8.47 3.61
CA TYR A 143 -14.75 9.14 2.77
C TYR A 143 -14.68 10.62 3.11
N VAL A 144 -13.46 11.12 3.21
CA VAL A 144 -13.17 12.53 3.49
C VAL A 144 -12.69 13.19 2.20
N SER A 145 -12.98 14.48 2.02
CA SER A 145 -12.42 15.23 0.88
C SER A 145 -10.90 15.22 0.93
N TYR A 146 -10.24 15.09 -0.21
CA TYR A 146 -8.79 15.17 -0.30
C TYR A 146 -8.22 16.52 0.14
N SER A 147 -9.02 17.58 0.07
CA SER A 147 -8.65 18.91 0.57
C SER A 147 -8.79 19.07 2.08
N ASP A 148 -9.42 18.11 2.77
CA ASP A 148 -9.64 18.17 4.22
C ASP A 148 -8.62 17.31 4.97
N SER A 149 -7.66 17.95 5.59
CA SER A 149 -6.66 17.33 6.47
C SER A 149 -6.96 17.50 7.97
N SER A 150 -8.07 18.14 8.34
CA SER A 150 -8.41 18.42 9.73
C SER A 150 -8.70 17.15 10.55
N LEU A 151 -9.10 16.07 9.88
CA LEU A 151 -9.54 14.81 10.49
C LEU A 151 -8.44 13.73 10.56
N THR A 152 -7.18 14.05 10.25
CA THR A 152 -6.08 13.05 10.19
C THR A 152 -5.91 12.26 11.48
N ARG A 153 -6.22 12.84 12.64
CA ARG A 153 -6.20 12.16 13.94
C ARG A 153 -7.37 11.19 14.17
N GLN A 154 -8.33 11.13 13.25
CA GLN A 154 -9.45 10.20 13.27
C GLN A 154 -9.36 9.16 12.15
N MET A 155 -8.46 9.37 11.19
CA MET A 155 -8.29 8.52 10.02
C MET A 155 -7.56 7.23 10.32
N TYR A 156 -7.60 6.32 9.35
CA TYR A 156 -6.80 5.11 9.34
C TYR A 156 -6.29 4.83 7.92
N VAL A 157 -5.16 4.11 7.82
CA VAL A 157 -4.59 3.70 6.53
C VAL A 157 -5.40 2.56 5.93
N SER A 158 -5.43 2.48 4.61
CA SER A 158 -5.96 1.28 3.94
C SER A 158 -4.99 0.11 4.08
N GLY A 159 -5.41 -1.00 4.65
CA GLY A 159 -4.58 -2.21 4.75
C GLY A 159 -4.07 -2.73 3.40
N THR A 160 -4.69 -2.29 2.30
CA THR A 160 -4.33 -2.69 0.93
C THR A 160 -3.06 -2.03 0.41
N TYR A 161 -2.87 -0.75 0.74
CA TYR A 161 -1.76 0.07 0.28
C TYR A 161 -1.58 1.28 1.18
N TRP A 162 -0.36 1.57 1.61
CA TRP A 162 0.08 2.86 2.17
C TRP A 162 1.60 2.99 2.11
N CYS A 163 2.10 4.20 2.27
CA CYS A 163 3.52 4.47 2.45
C CYS A 163 3.81 4.88 3.89
N ALA A 164 4.94 4.47 4.43
CA ALA A 164 5.40 4.95 5.74
C ALA A 164 6.93 4.99 5.79
N LYS A 165 7.46 5.81 6.69
CA LYS A 165 8.89 5.77 7.03
C LYS A 165 9.20 4.47 7.76
N LYS A 166 10.29 3.82 7.37
CA LYS A 166 10.80 2.63 8.06
C LYS A 166 11.05 2.91 9.53
N THR A 167 11.67 4.07 9.83
CA THR A 167 11.92 4.52 11.20
C THR A 167 10.64 4.56 12.01
N PHE A 168 9.57 5.19 11.49
CA PHE A 168 8.27 5.25 12.16
C PHE A 168 7.65 3.86 12.36
N MET A 169 7.71 2.99 11.34
CA MET A 169 7.19 1.62 11.41
C MET A 169 7.96 0.73 12.40
N SER A 170 9.28 0.92 12.51
CA SER A 170 10.12 0.18 13.45
C SER A 170 9.77 0.49 14.91
N GLU A 171 9.43 1.74 15.19
CA GLU A 171 8.99 2.18 16.51
C GLU A 171 7.54 1.80 16.81
N ASN A 172 6.74 1.61 15.77
CA ASN A 172 5.31 1.34 15.85
C ASN A 172 4.93 0.12 14.98
N PRO A 173 5.41 -1.09 15.29
CA PRO A 173 5.13 -2.27 14.48
C PRO A 173 3.64 -2.63 14.52
N LEU A 174 3.18 -3.35 13.50
CA LEU A 174 1.85 -3.94 13.46
C LEU A 174 1.73 -5.05 14.53
N ASP A 175 0.54 -5.19 15.13
CA ASP A 175 0.26 -6.26 16.11
C ASP A 175 0.17 -7.62 15.41
N GLU A 176 1.16 -8.48 15.61
CA GLU A 176 1.25 -9.80 15.00
C GLU A 176 0.21 -10.81 15.53
N ASN A 177 -0.54 -10.47 16.58
CA ASN A 177 -1.69 -11.26 17.02
C ASN A 177 -2.87 -11.13 16.07
N ARG A 178 -2.90 -10.09 15.21
CA ARG A 178 -3.94 -9.85 14.21
C ARG A 178 -3.57 -10.40 12.85
N CYS A 179 -4.61 -10.83 12.12
CA CYS A 179 -4.53 -11.28 10.72
C CYS A 179 -5.37 -10.36 9.84
N TRP A 180 -5.34 -10.60 8.55
CA TRP A 180 -6.27 -9.98 7.62
C TRP A 180 -7.73 -10.20 8.07
N GLY A 181 -8.53 -9.13 7.97
CA GLY A 181 -9.92 -9.14 8.41
C GLY A 181 -10.14 -8.89 9.90
N HIS A 182 -9.08 -8.79 10.72
CA HIS A 182 -9.18 -8.45 12.13
C HIS A 182 -9.01 -6.95 12.42
N GLY A 183 -9.13 -6.09 11.37
CA GLY A 183 -8.98 -4.65 11.49
C GLY A 183 -7.58 -4.24 11.94
N GLU A 184 -6.57 -4.88 11.42
CA GLU A 184 -5.15 -4.65 11.74
C GLU A 184 -4.69 -3.24 11.39
N ASP A 185 -5.22 -2.69 10.29
CA ASP A 185 -4.97 -1.34 9.81
C ASP A 185 -5.66 -0.29 10.70
N ILE A 186 -6.89 -0.56 11.13
CA ILE A 186 -7.65 0.32 12.03
C ILE A 186 -6.99 0.35 13.42
N GLU A 187 -6.61 -0.81 13.98
CA GLU A 187 -5.94 -0.91 15.27
C GLU A 187 -4.61 -0.16 15.26
N TRP A 188 -3.77 -0.47 14.26
CA TRP A 188 -2.47 0.18 14.13
C TRP A 188 -2.61 1.70 14.01
N SER A 189 -3.52 2.17 13.16
CA SER A 189 -3.78 3.59 13.00
C SER A 189 -4.29 4.24 14.28
N ALA A 190 -5.18 3.58 15.02
CA ALA A 190 -5.69 4.08 16.30
C ALA A 190 -4.57 4.27 17.34
N ARG A 191 -3.58 3.37 17.35
CA ARG A 191 -2.42 3.41 18.23
C ARG A 191 -1.39 4.46 17.82
N CYS A 192 -1.27 4.74 16.52
CA CYS A 192 -0.25 5.62 15.95
C CYS A 192 -0.72 7.08 15.73
N ARG A 193 -2.04 7.31 15.54
CA ARG A 193 -2.60 8.60 15.07
C ARG A 193 -2.32 9.82 15.96
N SER A 194 -1.93 9.64 17.20
CA SER A 194 -1.50 10.74 18.08
C SER A 194 -0.04 11.16 17.85
N LYS A 195 0.75 10.32 17.19
CA LYS A 195 2.19 10.47 17.01
C LYS A 195 2.60 10.78 15.57
N TRP A 196 1.77 10.40 14.58
CA TRP A 196 2.13 10.45 13.17
C TRP A 196 1.96 11.82 12.51
N ASN A 197 2.84 12.14 11.57
CA ASN A 197 2.62 13.15 10.55
C ASN A 197 1.97 12.46 9.33
N TYR A 198 0.63 12.33 9.36
CA TYR A 198 -0.14 11.64 8.34
C TYR A 198 -0.56 12.59 7.23
N LYS A 199 -0.16 12.29 6.01
CA LYS A 199 -0.36 13.12 4.83
C LYS A 199 -1.04 12.35 3.70
N LEU A 200 -1.63 13.12 2.77
CA LEU A 200 -2.18 12.62 1.51
C LEU A 200 -1.39 13.25 0.35
N ASN A 201 -0.73 12.43 -0.43
CA ASN A 201 -0.11 12.85 -1.67
C ASN A 201 -1.05 12.54 -2.85
N THR A 202 -1.70 13.56 -3.39
CA THR A 202 -2.62 13.44 -4.53
C THR A 202 -1.93 13.47 -5.89
N PHE A 203 -0.62 13.73 -5.94
CA PHE A 203 0.16 13.68 -7.20
C PHE A 203 0.52 12.24 -7.61
N SER A 204 0.43 11.31 -6.68
CA SER A 204 0.70 9.88 -6.91
C SER A 204 -0.60 9.10 -6.74
N VAL A 205 -0.89 8.21 -7.67
CA VAL A 205 -2.15 7.43 -7.66
C VAL A 205 -1.85 5.95 -7.79
N VAL A 206 -2.66 5.11 -7.17
CA VAL A 206 -2.62 3.65 -7.33
C VAL A 206 -3.98 3.11 -7.75
N LYS A 207 -3.97 1.95 -8.40
CA LYS A 207 -5.17 1.26 -8.88
C LYS A 207 -5.22 -0.17 -8.38
N LEU A 208 -6.42 -0.64 -8.07
CA LEU A 208 -6.66 -2.06 -7.80
C LEU A 208 -6.77 -2.83 -9.11
N LEU A 209 -6.18 -4.02 -9.14
CA LEU A 209 -6.20 -4.94 -10.29
C LEU A 209 -7.32 -5.96 -10.20
N LYS A 210 -8.01 -6.02 -9.07
CA LYS A 210 -9.19 -6.87 -8.87
C LYS A 210 -10.28 -6.13 -8.09
N GLU A 211 -11.51 -6.54 -8.28
CA GLU A 211 -12.61 -6.08 -7.43
C GLU A 211 -12.46 -6.65 -6.02
N LYS A 212 -12.73 -5.79 -5.03
CA LYS A 212 -12.83 -6.19 -3.64
C LYS A 212 -14.28 -6.19 -3.20
N ILE A 213 -14.76 -7.39 -2.87
CA ILE A 213 -16.09 -7.60 -2.29
C ILE A 213 -15.88 -7.92 -0.81
N PHE A 214 -16.46 -7.13 0.09
CA PHE A 214 -16.45 -7.37 1.53
C PHE A 214 -17.76 -8.01 1.97
N ASN A 215 -17.73 -9.28 2.41
CA ASN A 215 -18.88 -10.01 2.96
C ASN A 215 -20.14 -9.94 2.08
N GLY A 216 -19.98 -10.00 0.76
CA GLY A 216 -21.09 -9.91 -0.19
C GLY A 216 -21.70 -8.52 -0.36
N MET A 217 -21.18 -7.51 0.36
CA MET A 217 -21.62 -6.12 0.22
C MET A 217 -20.73 -5.36 -0.76
N VAL A 218 -21.36 -4.61 -1.64
CA VAL A 218 -20.67 -3.65 -2.51
C VAL A 218 -20.11 -2.53 -1.63
N ASP A 219 -18.83 -2.24 -1.77
CA ASP A 219 -18.23 -1.07 -1.14
C ASP A 219 -18.76 0.19 -1.84
N TYR A 220 -19.57 0.97 -1.11
CA TYR A 220 -20.16 2.22 -1.60
C TYR A 220 -19.13 3.34 -1.62
N SER A 221 -18.06 3.15 -2.38
CA SER A 221 -17.08 4.21 -2.61
C SER A 221 -17.66 5.30 -3.55
N PRO A 222 -17.32 6.58 -3.35
CA PRO A 222 -17.79 7.64 -4.22
C PRO A 222 -17.35 7.41 -5.68
N HIS A 223 -18.22 7.77 -6.62
CA HIS A 223 -17.86 7.81 -8.03
C HIS A 223 -16.79 8.90 -8.27
N PRO A 224 -15.88 8.75 -9.27
CA PRO A 224 -14.90 9.77 -9.61
C PRO A 224 -15.51 11.16 -9.84
N ASP A 225 -16.73 11.21 -10.42
CA ASP A 225 -17.45 12.45 -10.68
C ASP A 225 -17.91 13.21 -9.43
N THR A 226 -17.95 12.54 -8.29
CA THR A 226 -18.25 13.14 -6.99
C THR A 226 -17.00 13.48 -6.20
N ASP A 227 -15.82 13.13 -6.71
CA ASP A 227 -14.54 13.43 -6.10
C ASP A 227 -14.15 14.88 -6.44
N PRO A 228 -13.91 15.75 -5.44
CA PRO A 228 -13.49 17.12 -5.70
C PRO A 228 -12.15 17.24 -6.45
N ASN A 229 -11.38 16.15 -6.53
CA ASN A 229 -10.10 16.09 -7.25
C ASN A 229 -10.27 15.32 -8.58
N LYS A 230 -11.18 15.77 -9.42
CA LYS A 230 -11.49 15.17 -10.74
C LYS A 230 -10.30 14.98 -11.71
N GLU A 231 -9.16 15.56 -11.41
CA GLU A 231 -8.00 15.64 -12.32
C GLU A 231 -7.24 14.32 -12.51
N PHE A 232 -7.62 13.25 -11.80
CA PHE A 232 -6.97 11.95 -11.94
C PHE A 232 -7.65 11.12 -13.04
N VAL A 233 -7.27 11.38 -14.28
CA VAL A 233 -7.59 10.52 -15.42
C VAL A 233 -6.46 9.48 -15.53
N PHE A 234 -6.83 8.20 -15.52
CA PHE A 234 -5.92 7.10 -15.84
C PHE A 234 -5.82 6.89 -17.35
#